data_89f812352d41d2dd8a789576cec73ad9
#
_entry.id   89f812352d41d2dd8a789576cec73ad9
#
_cell.length_a   1.000
_cell.length_b   1.000
_cell.length_c   1.000
_cell.angle_alpha   90.00
_cell.angle_beta   90.00
_cell.angle_gamma   90.00
#
_symmetry.space_group_name_H-M   'P 1'
#
loop_
_entity.id
_entity.type
_entity.pdbx_description
1 polymer ?
#
loop_
_entity_poly.entity_id
_entity_poly.type
_entity_poly.pdbx_seq_one_letter_code
_entity_poly.pdbx_strand_id
1 'polypeptide(L)'
;AIVFSIGFLCAAVPESAKMRAFRDWTRKQVPADIRHCLKIGVALAVAILSIYLAIGLITVIVWSVRNHAAVVSLFELSGMETGSRILTTVAMLIWLPNVMLWAVSWLFGGGFAIGDLASFTLWLGQSKELPAIPVFGILPEPVSSELWRTVALNAPLAIAALVGLLAVFLPQGFACRPLNVRNTSTRGPVLVSLIYSAGAFCLSAMLISLASTLLFALSNGSLGDHRLAHIGVDVMASTRVVGHSTALGLTAAWLLALIGIALVFPIVWLVERIKDSRTTATTSKTATVHQARFLASQPQESKEEQDDKHEPTDTSSTGLGLS
;
A
#
# COMPACT_ATOMS: atom_id res chain seq x y z
N ALA A 1 -4.11 23.87 21.24
CA ALA A 1 -5.30 23.11 21.72
C ALA A 1 -5.64 21.94 20.80
N ILE A 2 -5.80 22.14 19.47
CA ILE A 2 -6.26 21.10 18.53
C ILE A 2 -5.27 19.92 18.46
N VAL A 3 -3.97 20.15 18.34
CA VAL A 3 -2.95 19.09 18.29
C VAL A 3 -2.90 18.29 19.59
N PHE A 4 -3.03 18.98 20.72
CA PHE A 4 -3.12 18.32 22.03
C PHE A 4 -4.41 17.53 22.17
N SER A 5 -5.54 18.07 21.71
CA SER A 5 -6.83 17.36 21.72
C SER A 5 -6.82 16.12 20.82
N ILE A 6 -6.19 16.19 19.64
CA ILE A 6 -6.03 15.04 18.74
C ILE A 6 -5.11 14.01 19.38
N GLY A 7 -3.97 14.40 19.95
CA GLY A 7 -3.05 13.50 20.65
C GLY A 7 -3.72 12.82 21.85
N PHE A 8 -4.47 13.57 22.65
CA PHE A 8 -5.24 13.05 23.78
C PHE A 8 -6.37 12.10 23.34
N LEU A 9 -7.11 12.44 22.27
CA LEU A 9 -8.11 11.56 21.68
C LEU A 9 -7.48 10.26 21.17
N CYS A 10 -6.35 10.33 20.45
CA CYS A 10 -5.63 9.15 19.96
C CYS A 10 -5.14 8.24 21.11
N ALA A 11 -4.78 8.81 22.25
CA ALA A 11 -4.31 8.04 23.41
C ALA A 11 -5.47 7.52 24.28
N ALA A 12 -6.50 8.33 24.53
CA ALA A 12 -7.59 8.03 25.45
C ALA A 12 -8.73 7.20 24.85
N VAL A 13 -9.00 7.36 23.55
CA VAL A 13 -10.09 6.65 22.86
C VAL A 13 -9.91 5.12 22.85
N PRO A 14 -8.70 4.56 22.62
CA PRO A 14 -8.52 3.09 22.65
C PRO A 14 -8.82 2.45 24.00
N GLU A 15 -8.65 3.17 25.10
CA GLU A 15 -8.85 2.64 26.47
C GLU A 15 -10.27 2.86 27.00
N SER A 16 -11.11 3.63 26.30
CA SER A 16 -12.47 3.89 26.77
C SER A 16 -13.31 2.62 26.82
N ALA A 17 -14.16 2.51 27.84
CA ALA A 17 -15.08 1.37 28.01
C ALA A 17 -16.01 1.19 26.79
N LYS A 18 -16.42 2.31 26.17
CA LYS A 18 -17.26 2.31 24.94
C LYS A 18 -16.51 1.71 23.75
N MET A 19 -15.22 2.00 23.58
CA MET A 19 -14.40 1.44 22.49
C MET A 19 -14.13 -0.04 22.70
N ARG A 20 -13.95 -0.49 23.94
CA ARG A 20 -13.83 -1.92 24.27
C ARG A 20 -15.13 -2.67 23.94
N ALA A 21 -16.29 -2.14 24.36
CA ALA A 21 -17.59 -2.72 24.04
C ALA A 21 -17.86 -2.75 22.51
N PHE A 22 -17.51 -1.69 21.80
CA PHE A 22 -17.61 -1.64 20.34
C PHE A 22 -16.69 -2.67 19.65
N ARG A 23 -15.47 -2.83 20.15
CA ARG A 23 -14.52 -3.83 19.65
C ARG A 23 -15.01 -5.26 19.91
N ASP A 24 -15.65 -5.52 21.07
CA ASP A 24 -16.19 -6.83 21.40
C ASP A 24 -17.47 -7.13 20.60
N TRP A 25 -18.28 -6.11 20.35
CA TRP A 25 -19.44 -6.21 19.46
C TRP A 25 -19.01 -6.51 18.02
N THR A 26 -18.02 -5.78 17.48
CA THR A 26 -17.48 -6.02 16.12
C THR A 26 -16.82 -7.40 16.01
N ARG A 27 -16.20 -7.90 17.07
CA ARG A 27 -15.65 -9.27 17.09
C ARG A 27 -16.72 -10.35 16.95
N LYS A 28 -17.92 -10.11 17.46
CA LYS A 28 -19.04 -11.06 17.39
C LYS A 28 -19.78 -11.01 16.04
N GLN A 29 -19.89 -9.85 15.44
CA GLN A 29 -20.71 -9.64 14.24
C GLN A 29 -19.91 -9.72 12.92
N VAL A 30 -18.61 -9.40 12.94
CA VAL A 30 -17.80 -9.29 11.73
C VAL A 30 -16.84 -10.48 11.61
N PRO A 31 -16.85 -11.21 10.46
CA PRO A 31 -15.89 -12.29 10.18
C PRO A 31 -14.44 -11.85 10.35
N ALA A 32 -13.57 -12.79 10.71
CA ALA A 32 -12.15 -12.50 10.98
C ALA A 32 -11.45 -11.86 9.77
N ASP A 33 -11.77 -12.31 8.56
CA ASP A 33 -11.17 -11.84 7.31
C ASP A 33 -11.52 -10.38 7.00
N ILE A 34 -12.80 -10.00 7.23
CA ILE A 34 -13.23 -8.61 7.03
C ILE A 34 -12.57 -7.69 8.07
N ARG A 35 -12.41 -8.14 9.32
CA ARG A 35 -11.69 -7.37 10.33
C ARG A 35 -10.23 -7.19 10.00
N HIS A 36 -9.59 -8.19 9.41
CA HIS A 36 -8.21 -8.10 8.94
C HIS A 36 -8.09 -7.09 7.80
N CYS A 37 -8.97 -7.17 6.81
CA CYS A 37 -9.09 -6.21 5.71
C CYS A 37 -9.27 -4.77 6.22
N LEU A 38 -10.19 -4.56 7.18
CA LEU A 38 -10.43 -3.25 7.78
C LEU A 38 -9.19 -2.70 8.51
N LYS A 39 -8.48 -3.53 9.28
CA LYS A 39 -7.26 -3.13 9.97
C LYS A 39 -6.15 -2.72 9.00
N ILE A 40 -5.95 -3.52 7.95
CA ILE A 40 -4.94 -3.21 6.92
C ILE A 40 -5.34 -1.92 6.19
N GLY A 41 -6.62 -1.76 5.83
CA GLY A 41 -7.10 -0.55 5.17
C GLY A 41 -6.88 0.71 5.99
N VAL A 42 -7.17 0.68 7.29
CA VAL A 42 -6.91 1.81 8.19
C VAL A 42 -5.40 2.03 8.37
N ALA A 43 -4.62 0.97 8.59
CA ALA A 43 -3.17 1.10 8.75
C ALA A 43 -2.52 1.69 7.49
N LEU A 44 -2.96 1.26 6.31
CA LEU A 44 -2.50 1.77 5.03
C LEU A 44 -2.85 3.26 4.85
N ALA A 45 -4.08 3.66 5.20
CA ALA A 45 -4.50 5.05 5.16
C ALA A 45 -3.65 5.94 6.08
N VAL A 46 -3.42 5.49 7.32
CA VAL A 46 -2.57 6.19 8.30
C VAL A 46 -1.14 6.28 7.80
N ALA A 47 -0.59 5.20 7.25
CA ALA A 47 0.78 5.18 6.73
C ALA A 47 0.96 6.18 5.58
N ILE A 48 0.08 6.16 4.58
CA ILE A 48 0.15 7.07 3.43
C ILE A 48 -0.02 8.53 3.90
N LEU A 49 -1.01 8.79 4.75
CA LEU A 49 -1.24 10.14 5.28
C LEU A 49 -0.04 10.66 6.09
N SER A 50 0.58 9.78 6.90
CA SER A 50 1.80 10.12 7.66
C SER A 50 2.96 10.46 6.73
N ILE A 51 3.13 9.74 5.61
CA ILE A 51 4.14 10.05 4.60
C ILE A 51 3.86 11.40 3.95
N TYR A 52 2.61 11.73 3.61
CA TYR A 52 2.25 13.03 3.04
C TYR A 52 2.54 14.17 4.02
N LEU A 53 2.21 13.99 5.29
CA LEU A 53 2.51 14.98 6.33
C LEU A 53 4.04 15.13 6.55
N ALA A 54 4.78 14.04 6.53
CA ALA A 54 6.24 14.09 6.61
C ALA A 54 6.86 14.85 5.42
N ILE A 55 6.36 14.63 4.21
CA ILE A 55 6.78 15.37 3.02
C ILE A 55 6.43 16.85 3.15
N GLY A 56 5.23 17.19 3.65
CA GLY A 56 4.86 18.58 3.94
C GLY A 56 5.80 19.23 4.94
N LEU A 57 6.16 18.55 6.02
CA LEU A 57 7.12 19.03 7.01
C LEU A 57 8.51 19.28 6.39
N ILE A 58 9.01 18.31 5.61
CA ILE A 58 10.29 18.46 4.90
C ILE A 58 10.25 19.66 3.96
N THR A 59 9.15 19.85 3.25
CA THR A 59 8.97 20.99 2.34
C THR A 59 9.03 22.33 3.10
N VAL A 60 8.37 22.42 4.24
CA VAL A 60 8.43 23.64 5.08
C VAL A 60 9.84 23.90 5.62
N ILE A 61 10.56 22.85 6.02
CA ILE A 61 11.96 22.97 6.44
C ILE A 61 12.82 23.50 5.28
N VAL A 62 12.64 22.96 4.07
CA VAL A 62 13.37 23.43 2.88
C VAL A 62 13.05 24.90 2.59
N TRP A 63 11.78 25.32 2.65
CA TRP A 63 11.41 26.71 2.49
C TRP A 63 12.06 27.62 3.53
N SER A 64 12.03 27.20 4.81
CA SER A 64 12.62 27.96 5.92
C SER A 64 14.13 28.13 5.75
N VAL A 65 14.84 27.09 5.30
CA VAL A 65 16.29 27.17 5.06
C VAL A 65 16.61 28.05 3.85
N ARG A 66 15.86 27.89 2.76
CA ARG A 66 16.11 28.68 1.53
C ARG A 66 15.81 30.16 1.71
N ASN A 67 14.75 30.47 2.42
CA ASN A 67 14.23 31.84 2.58
C ASN A 67 14.60 32.47 3.92
N HIS A 68 15.60 31.90 4.63
CA HIS A 68 15.95 32.37 5.98
C HIS A 68 16.33 33.86 6.01
N ALA A 69 17.02 34.37 4.97
CA ALA A 69 17.39 35.76 4.85
C ALA A 69 16.16 36.71 4.80
N ALA A 70 15.10 36.28 4.08
CA ALA A 70 13.85 37.03 4.02
C ALA A 70 13.14 37.05 5.39
N VAL A 71 13.17 35.93 6.12
CA VAL A 71 12.61 35.88 7.48
C VAL A 71 13.36 36.82 8.42
N VAL A 72 14.69 36.83 8.37
CA VAL A 72 15.53 37.75 9.22
C VAL A 72 15.25 39.19 8.86
N SER A 73 15.20 39.54 7.57
CA SER A 73 14.92 40.93 7.15
C SER A 73 13.53 41.38 7.59
N LEU A 74 12.51 40.53 7.60
CA LEU A 74 11.17 40.87 8.11
C LEU A 74 11.17 41.09 9.63
N PHE A 75 11.98 40.34 10.40
CA PHE A 75 12.18 40.58 11.82
C PHE A 75 12.88 41.93 12.07
N GLU A 76 13.83 42.31 11.24
CA GLU A 76 14.52 43.62 11.35
C GLU A 76 13.60 44.75 10.97
N LEU A 77 12.85 44.66 9.89
CA LEU A 77 11.87 45.64 9.44
C LEU A 77 10.75 45.88 10.46
N SER A 78 10.36 44.84 11.18
CA SER A 78 9.33 44.96 12.22
C SER A 78 9.80 45.62 13.51
N GLY A 79 11.10 45.90 13.67
CA GLY A 79 11.67 46.58 14.85
C GLY A 79 11.43 45.87 16.18
N MET A 80 11.20 44.55 16.15
CA MET A 80 10.83 43.78 17.34
C MET A 80 12.00 43.64 18.31
N GLU A 81 11.74 43.88 19.58
CA GLU A 81 12.65 43.56 20.68
C GLU A 81 12.82 42.05 20.85
N THR A 82 13.87 41.62 21.54
CA THR A 82 14.21 40.19 21.71
C THR A 82 13.06 39.35 22.27
N GLY A 83 12.31 39.92 23.25
CA GLY A 83 11.13 39.25 23.83
C GLY A 83 10.01 38.99 22.81
N SER A 84 9.70 40.01 22.00
CA SER A 84 8.72 39.92 20.93
C SER A 84 9.14 38.92 19.83
N ARG A 85 10.44 38.86 19.49
CA ARG A 85 10.97 37.90 18.53
C ARG A 85 10.77 36.44 18.99
N ILE A 86 11.05 36.18 20.28
CA ILE A 86 10.85 34.84 20.87
C ILE A 86 9.34 34.46 20.81
N LEU A 87 8.48 35.37 21.26
CA LEU A 87 7.03 35.14 21.27
C LEU A 87 6.49 34.85 19.84
N THR A 88 6.92 35.68 18.89
CA THR A 88 6.56 35.48 17.46
C THR A 88 7.06 34.16 16.92
N THR A 89 8.28 33.75 17.25
CA THR A 89 8.82 32.45 16.84
C THR A 89 8.01 31.28 17.44
N VAL A 90 7.63 31.38 18.71
CA VAL A 90 6.75 30.39 19.35
C VAL A 90 5.38 30.35 18.65
N ALA A 91 4.80 31.50 18.33
CA ALA A 91 3.54 31.59 17.59
C ALA A 91 3.65 30.94 16.19
N MET A 92 4.77 31.15 15.47
CA MET A 92 5.06 30.51 14.19
C MET A 92 5.14 28.99 14.32
N LEU A 93 5.77 28.48 15.38
CA LEU A 93 5.86 27.02 15.65
C LEU A 93 4.48 26.41 15.95
N ILE A 94 3.61 27.14 16.67
CA ILE A 94 2.23 26.69 16.92
C ILE A 94 1.42 26.60 15.60
N TRP A 95 1.73 27.49 14.64
CA TRP A 95 1.06 27.52 13.35
C TRP A 95 1.67 26.57 12.30
N LEU A 96 2.81 25.99 12.61
CA LEU A 96 3.54 25.06 11.74
C LEU A 96 2.69 23.94 11.15
N PRO A 97 1.77 23.28 11.89
CA PRO A 97 0.91 22.23 11.31
C PRO A 97 0.04 22.73 10.15
N ASN A 98 -0.44 23.98 10.20
CA ASN A 98 -1.23 24.56 9.12
C ASN A 98 -0.35 24.81 7.88
N VAL A 99 0.84 25.38 8.08
CA VAL A 99 1.81 25.62 6.99
C VAL A 99 2.25 24.30 6.35
N MET A 100 2.39 23.25 7.14
CA MET A 100 2.70 21.91 6.66
C MET A 100 1.60 21.36 5.73
N LEU A 101 0.33 21.56 6.06
CA LEU A 101 -0.79 21.19 5.21
C LEU A 101 -0.86 22.03 3.92
N TRP A 102 -0.55 23.32 4.02
CA TRP A 102 -0.44 24.18 2.85
C TRP A 102 0.70 23.75 1.92
N ALA A 103 1.83 23.33 2.51
CA ALA A 103 2.96 22.79 1.75
C ALA A 103 2.61 21.47 1.02
N VAL A 104 1.84 20.58 1.66
CA VAL A 104 1.30 19.36 1.02
C VAL A 104 0.40 19.74 -0.15
N SER A 105 -0.54 20.64 0.04
CA SER A 105 -1.42 21.10 -1.02
C SER A 105 -0.65 21.73 -2.19
N TRP A 106 0.30 22.63 -1.88
CA TRP A 106 1.14 23.29 -2.87
C TRP A 106 1.97 22.28 -3.67
N LEU A 107 2.65 21.36 -2.99
CA LEU A 107 3.53 20.39 -3.63
C LEU A 107 2.76 19.45 -4.57
N PHE A 108 1.55 19.06 -4.18
CA PHE A 108 0.73 18.15 -4.98
C PHE A 108 -0.13 18.85 -6.04
N GLY A 109 -0.02 20.21 -6.14
CA GLY A 109 -0.65 21.00 -7.20
C GLY A 109 -1.98 21.67 -6.83
N GLY A 110 -2.44 21.55 -5.58
CA GLY A 110 -3.64 22.24 -5.10
C GLY A 110 -3.41 23.73 -4.85
N GLY A 111 -2.18 24.13 -4.47
CA GLY A 111 -1.85 25.51 -4.10
C GLY A 111 -2.45 25.95 -2.77
N PHE A 112 -2.18 27.21 -2.40
CA PHE A 112 -2.82 27.91 -1.27
C PHE A 112 -2.88 29.40 -1.54
N ALA A 113 -3.75 30.10 -0.84
CA ALA A 113 -3.94 31.54 -0.96
C ALA A 113 -3.91 32.23 0.40
N ILE A 114 -3.47 33.47 0.42
CA ILE A 114 -3.50 34.35 1.58
C ILE A 114 -4.44 35.53 1.24
N GLY A 115 -5.72 35.28 1.44
CA GLY A 115 -6.76 36.20 1.05
C GLY A 115 -6.70 36.55 -0.43
N ASP A 116 -7.04 37.77 -0.77
CA ASP A 116 -6.92 38.33 -2.12
C ASP A 116 -5.51 38.90 -2.42
N LEU A 117 -4.59 38.79 -1.44
CA LEU A 117 -3.28 39.43 -1.51
C LEU A 117 -2.22 38.52 -2.18
N ALA A 118 -2.32 37.20 -2.00
CA ALA A 118 -1.32 36.31 -2.53
C ALA A 118 -1.89 34.92 -2.86
N SER A 119 -1.42 34.35 -3.95
CA SER A 119 -1.71 32.98 -4.37
C SER A 119 -0.42 32.26 -4.76
N PHE A 120 -0.24 31.08 -4.23
CA PHE A 120 0.95 30.27 -4.42
C PHE A 120 0.57 28.93 -5.01
N THR A 121 1.07 28.67 -6.21
CA THR A 121 0.99 27.39 -6.89
C THR A 121 2.40 26.94 -7.31
N LEU A 122 2.56 25.72 -7.83
CA LEU A 122 3.85 25.26 -8.37
C LEU A 122 4.34 26.12 -9.53
N TRP A 123 3.42 26.77 -10.27
CA TRP A 123 3.72 27.55 -11.49
C TRP A 123 3.83 29.04 -11.22
N LEU A 124 3.07 29.55 -10.26
CA LEU A 124 2.87 30.97 -10.05
C LEU A 124 2.96 31.30 -8.56
N GLY A 125 3.74 32.29 -8.24
CA GLY A 125 3.77 32.95 -6.94
C GLY A 125 3.41 34.42 -7.14
N GLN A 126 2.15 34.78 -6.91
CA GLN A 126 1.70 36.18 -6.94
C GLN A 126 1.57 36.67 -5.52
N SER A 127 2.25 37.76 -5.18
CA SER A 127 2.07 38.45 -3.91
C SER A 127 1.94 39.97 -4.17
N LYS A 128 0.88 40.55 -3.62
CA LYS A 128 0.65 41.99 -3.61
C LYS A 128 0.73 42.44 -2.15
N GLU A 129 1.69 43.30 -1.79
CA GLU A 129 1.80 43.98 -0.50
C GLU A 129 1.41 43.12 0.72
N LEU A 130 2.10 41.99 0.93
CA LEU A 130 1.89 41.15 2.11
C LEU A 130 2.31 41.93 3.38
N PRO A 131 1.56 41.83 4.49
CA PRO A 131 1.98 42.35 5.76
C PRO A 131 3.38 41.86 6.15
N ALA A 132 4.19 42.70 6.76
CA ALA A 132 5.54 42.36 7.21
C ALA A 132 5.51 41.42 8.43
N ILE A 133 4.85 40.25 8.29
CA ILE A 133 4.80 39.22 9.30
C ILE A 133 5.89 38.22 8.98
N PRO A 134 6.81 37.89 9.91
CA PRO A 134 7.96 37.01 9.65
C PRO A 134 7.60 35.61 9.07
N VAL A 135 6.41 35.09 9.40
CA VAL A 135 5.93 33.81 8.82
C VAL A 135 5.75 33.87 7.31
N PHE A 136 5.46 35.00 6.72
CA PHE A 136 5.34 35.18 5.29
C PHE A 136 6.70 35.23 4.57
N GLY A 137 7.79 35.35 5.31
CA GLY A 137 9.14 35.19 4.76
C GLY A 137 9.49 33.74 4.36
N ILE A 138 8.74 32.75 4.84
CA ILE A 138 8.96 31.34 4.52
C ILE A 138 8.31 30.95 3.17
N LEU A 139 7.45 31.81 2.58
CA LEU A 139 6.62 31.47 1.44
C LEU A 139 7.42 30.96 0.23
N PRO A 140 6.89 29.98 -0.51
CA PRO A 140 7.61 29.35 -1.61
C PRO A 140 7.71 30.24 -2.85
N GLU A 141 8.83 30.13 -3.53
CA GLU A 141 8.95 30.58 -4.91
C GLU A 141 8.40 29.54 -5.89
N PRO A 142 7.93 29.94 -7.09
CA PRO A 142 7.54 29.02 -8.13
C PRO A 142 8.68 28.08 -8.53
N VAL A 143 8.37 26.82 -8.79
CA VAL A 143 9.36 25.86 -9.24
C VAL A 143 9.67 26.13 -10.72
N SER A 144 10.91 26.50 -11.03
CA SER A 144 11.34 26.80 -12.40
C SER A 144 11.49 25.55 -13.27
N SER A 145 11.89 24.43 -12.67
CA SER A 145 12.13 23.15 -13.38
C SER A 145 10.84 22.39 -13.63
N GLU A 146 10.56 22.12 -14.89
CA GLU A 146 9.40 21.32 -15.33
C GLU A 146 9.48 19.88 -14.82
N LEU A 147 10.68 19.33 -14.76
CA LEU A 147 10.93 17.98 -14.26
C LEU A 147 10.52 17.85 -12.78
N TRP A 148 10.92 18.80 -11.95
CA TRP A 148 10.54 18.81 -10.53
C TRP A 148 9.03 19.02 -10.33
N ARG A 149 8.37 19.82 -11.16
CA ARG A 149 6.90 19.97 -11.14
C ARG A 149 6.22 18.65 -11.45
N THR A 150 6.65 17.97 -12.50
CA THR A 150 6.09 16.65 -12.88
C THR A 150 6.29 15.61 -11.77
N VAL A 151 7.47 15.57 -11.16
CA VAL A 151 7.74 14.66 -10.02
C VAL A 151 6.83 14.98 -8.84
N ALA A 152 6.68 16.25 -8.50
CA ALA A 152 5.84 16.68 -7.37
C ALA A 152 4.36 16.31 -7.58
N LEU A 153 3.81 16.56 -8.76
CA LEU A 153 2.43 16.24 -9.12
C LEU A 153 2.13 14.74 -9.12
N ASN A 154 3.11 13.92 -9.49
CA ASN A 154 2.95 12.47 -9.51
C ASN A 154 3.37 11.79 -8.20
N ALA A 155 3.95 12.53 -7.25
CA ALA A 155 4.39 12.01 -5.97
C ALA A 155 3.28 11.26 -5.20
N PRO A 156 2.05 11.80 -5.02
CA PRO A 156 1.02 11.10 -4.28
C PRO A 156 0.60 9.78 -4.93
N LEU A 157 0.55 9.73 -6.27
CA LEU A 157 0.28 8.50 -7.02
C LEU A 157 1.39 7.47 -6.79
N ALA A 158 2.65 7.87 -6.96
CA ALA A 158 3.81 6.98 -6.82
C ALA A 158 3.95 6.43 -5.40
N ILE A 159 3.76 7.27 -4.38
CA ILE A 159 3.80 6.87 -2.97
C ILE A 159 2.68 5.87 -2.68
N ALA A 160 1.45 6.17 -3.09
CA ALA A 160 0.32 5.29 -2.88
C ALA A 160 0.51 3.94 -3.59
N ALA A 161 1.03 3.95 -4.82
CA ALA A 161 1.34 2.73 -5.56
C ALA A 161 2.42 1.90 -4.86
N LEU A 162 3.50 2.52 -4.42
CA LEU A 162 4.59 1.84 -3.72
C LEU A 162 4.12 1.22 -2.40
N VAL A 163 3.44 2.02 -1.56
CA VAL A 163 2.94 1.56 -0.25
C VAL A 163 1.85 0.49 -0.44
N GLY A 164 1.01 0.62 -1.47
CA GLY A 164 0.01 -0.39 -1.85
C GLY A 164 0.66 -1.71 -2.27
N LEU A 165 1.69 -1.69 -3.12
CA LEU A 165 2.45 -2.88 -3.50
C LEU A 165 3.11 -3.54 -2.28
N LEU A 166 3.73 -2.75 -1.41
CA LEU A 166 4.30 -3.26 -0.17
C LEU A 166 3.23 -3.94 0.69
N ALA A 167 2.04 -3.36 0.82
CA ALA A 167 0.94 -3.96 1.57
C ALA A 167 0.44 -5.29 0.98
N VAL A 168 0.50 -5.48 -0.34
CA VAL A 168 0.14 -6.76 -0.98
C VAL A 168 1.17 -7.84 -0.69
N PHE A 169 2.45 -7.53 -0.78
CA PHE A 169 3.51 -8.54 -0.76
C PHE A 169 4.14 -8.78 0.61
N LEU A 170 4.11 -7.78 1.53
CA LEU A 170 4.69 -7.94 2.86
C LEU A 170 3.87 -8.90 3.75
N PRO A 171 4.54 -9.66 4.64
CA PRO A 171 3.87 -10.58 5.56
C PRO A 171 2.91 -9.89 6.54
N GLN A 172 3.15 -8.61 6.84
CA GLN A 172 2.31 -7.78 7.70
C GLN A 172 1.03 -7.29 7.00
N GLY A 173 0.97 -7.38 5.64
CA GLY A 173 -0.19 -7.04 4.84
C GLY A 173 -0.99 -8.28 4.44
N PHE A 174 -1.28 -8.41 3.15
CA PHE A 174 -2.03 -9.55 2.63
C PHE A 174 -1.18 -10.80 2.38
N ALA A 175 0.15 -10.70 2.48
CA ALA A 175 1.11 -11.79 2.30
C ALA A 175 0.87 -12.62 1.02
N CYS A 176 0.40 -11.98 -0.05
CA CYS A 176 0.18 -12.60 -1.34
C CYS A 176 1.52 -13.00 -1.96
N ARG A 177 2.05 -14.18 -1.58
CA ARG A 177 3.30 -14.69 -2.17
C ARG A 177 2.96 -15.46 -3.45
N PRO A 178 3.43 -15.00 -4.62
CA PRO A 178 3.17 -15.70 -5.90
C PRO A 178 3.74 -17.12 -5.93
N LEU A 179 4.77 -17.40 -5.13
CA LEU A 179 5.37 -18.74 -5.00
C LEU A 179 4.50 -19.74 -4.22
N ASN A 180 3.53 -19.30 -3.43
CA ASN A 180 2.62 -20.18 -2.68
C ASN A 180 1.48 -20.75 -3.55
N VAL A 181 1.37 -20.36 -4.82
CA VAL A 181 0.38 -20.86 -5.79
C VAL A 181 0.68 -22.29 -6.25
N ARG A 182 1.74 -22.88 -5.71
CA ARG A 182 2.24 -24.22 -6.07
C ARG A 182 1.22 -25.34 -5.87
N ASN A 183 0.37 -25.29 -4.84
CA ASN A 183 -0.63 -26.33 -4.60
C ASN A 183 -2.02 -25.87 -5.08
N THR A 184 -2.75 -26.78 -5.73
CA THR A 184 -4.13 -26.52 -6.21
C THR A 184 -5.08 -26.08 -5.09
N SER A 185 -4.83 -26.53 -3.85
CA SER A 185 -5.54 -26.11 -2.64
C SER A 185 -5.27 -24.65 -2.23
N THR A 186 -4.19 -24.03 -2.71
CA THR A 186 -3.78 -22.66 -2.33
C THR A 186 -4.27 -21.58 -3.32
N ARG A 187 -4.83 -21.98 -4.46
CA ARG A 187 -5.30 -21.03 -5.50
C ARG A 187 -6.51 -20.23 -5.05
N GLY A 188 -7.48 -20.87 -4.43
CA GLY A 188 -8.67 -20.22 -3.88
C GLY A 188 -8.34 -19.12 -2.87
N PRO A 189 -7.54 -19.40 -1.83
CA PRO A 189 -7.16 -18.39 -0.84
C PRO A 189 -6.37 -17.20 -1.41
N VAL A 190 -5.54 -17.36 -2.45
CA VAL A 190 -4.84 -16.23 -3.08
C VAL A 190 -5.81 -15.29 -3.79
N LEU A 191 -6.78 -15.83 -4.54
CA LEU A 191 -7.79 -15.03 -5.23
C LEU A 191 -8.68 -14.28 -4.23
N VAL A 192 -9.10 -14.95 -3.17
CA VAL A 192 -9.87 -14.33 -2.08
C VAL A 192 -9.06 -13.22 -1.40
N SER A 193 -7.76 -13.42 -1.16
CA SER A 193 -6.88 -12.40 -0.59
C SER A 193 -6.75 -11.17 -1.50
N LEU A 194 -6.75 -11.35 -2.83
CA LEU A 194 -6.75 -10.24 -3.80
C LEU A 194 -8.06 -9.45 -3.78
N ILE A 195 -9.20 -10.11 -3.59
CA ILE A 195 -10.50 -9.42 -3.45
C ILE A 195 -10.52 -8.59 -2.15
N TYR A 196 -10.04 -9.17 -1.05
CA TYR A 196 -9.94 -8.43 0.22
C TYR A 196 -8.96 -7.27 0.15
N SER A 197 -7.86 -7.38 -0.61
CA SER A 197 -6.94 -6.26 -0.81
C SER A 197 -7.56 -5.12 -1.60
N ALA A 198 -8.39 -5.40 -2.63
CA ALA A 198 -9.15 -4.38 -3.33
C ALA A 198 -10.10 -3.62 -2.38
N GLY A 199 -10.82 -4.34 -1.52
CA GLY A 199 -11.69 -3.75 -0.50
C GLY A 199 -10.92 -2.86 0.48
N ALA A 200 -9.76 -3.32 0.95
CA ALA A 200 -8.90 -2.51 1.83
C ALA A 200 -8.37 -1.25 1.14
N PHE A 201 -8.02 -1.33 -0.14
CA PHE A 201 -7.53 -0.17 -0.91
C PHE A 201 -8.64 0.85 -1.17
N CYS A 202 -9.85 0.42 -1.51
CA CYS A 202 -11.01 1.30 -1.60
C CYS A 202 -11.29 2.02 -0.27
N LEU A 203 -11.26 1.27 0.84
CA LEU A 203 -11.43 1.84 2.17
C LEU A 203 -10.32 2.84 2.49
N SER A 204 -9.07 2.51 2.19
CA SER A 204 -7.92 3.42 2.42
C SER A 204 -8.07 4.71 1.62
N ALA A 205 -8.42 4.62 0.33
CA ALA A 205 -8.62 5.79 -0.52
C ALA A 205 -9.75 6.68 0.01
N MET A 206 -10.86 6.09 0.45
CA MET A 206 -11.98 6.81 1.07
C MET A 206 -11.56 7.50 2.38
N LEU A 207 -10.84 6.80 3.26
CA LEU A 207 -10.36 7.37 4.52
C LEU A 207 -9.36 8.50 4.29
N ILE A 208 -8.44 8.37 3.32
CA ILE A 208 -7.47 9.41 2.99
C ILE A 208 -8.20 10.64 2.42
N SER A 209 -9.16 10.47 1.53
CA SER A 209 -9.97 11.58 1.01
C SER A 209 -10.72 12.29 2.12
N LEU A 210 -11.37 11.56 3.02
CA LEU A 210 -12.10 12.14 4.15
C LEU A 210 -11.16 12.86 5.13
N ALA A 211 -10.05 12.22 5.51
CA ALA A 211 -9.07 12.79 6.42
C ALA A 211 -8.40 14.02 5.82
N SER A 212 -8.02 14.01 4.54
CA SER A 212 -7.44 15.18 3.87
C SER A 212 -8.43 16.33 3.77
N THR A 213 -9.71 16.07 3.44
CA THR A 213 -10.75 17.10 3.47
C THR A 213 -10.85 17.75 4.84
N LEU A 214 -10.90 16.95 5.90
CA LEU A 214 -10.98 17.47 7.26
C LEU A 214 -9.73 18.26 7.65
N LEU A 215 -8.54 17.75 7.36
CA LEU A 215 -7.29 18.43 7.68
C LEU A 215 -7.14 19.73 6.92
N PHE A 216 -7.45 19.78 5.63
CA PHE A 216 -7.43 20.99 4.83
C PHE A 216 -8.48 22.01 5.30
N ALA A 217 -9.69 21.57 5.64
CA ALA A 217 -10.70 22.46 6.21
C ALA A 217 -10.27 23.07 7.56
N LEU A 218 -9.62 22.27 8.42
CA LEU A 218 -9.10 22.73 9.71
C LEU A 218 -7.85 23.62 9.57
N SER A 219 -7.11 23.55 8.47
CA SER A 219 -5.94 24.39 8.21
C SER A 219 -6.30 25.78 7.67
N ASN A 220 -7.55 25.98 7.26
CA ASN A 220 -8.04 27.25 6.78
C ASN A 220 -8.40 28.15 7.98
N GLY A 221 -8.17 29.45 7.80
CA GLY A 221 -8.48 30.46 8.80
C GLY A 221 -8.88 31.77 8.17
N SER A 222 -9.25 32.73 9.00
CA SER A 222 -9.49 34.12 8.61
C SER A 222 -8.71 35.04 9.53
N LEU A 223 -8.13 36.08 8.96
CA LEU A 223 -7.46 37.17 9.69
C LEU A 223 -8.19 38.49 9.39
N GLY A 224 -9.45 38.59 9.84
CA GLY A 224 -10.32 39.74 9.62
C GLY A 224 -11.38 39.55 8.53
N ASP A 225 -12.21 40.59 8.34
CA ASP A 225 -13.42 40.48 7.51
C ASP A 225 -13.25 40.99 6.07
N HIS A 226 -12.04 41.47 5.69
CA HIS A 226 -11.79 42.06 4.38
C HIS A 226 -10.82 41.24 3.53
N ARG A 227 -9.66 41.80 3.18
CA ARG A 227 -8.70 41.20 2.26
C ARG A 227 -8.06 39.90 2.74
N LEU A 228 -8.11 39.59 4.04
CA LEU A 228 -7.56 38.42 4.68
C LEU A 228 -8.68 37.50 5.22
N ALA A 229 -9.89 37.62 4.70
CA ALA A 229 -11.03 36.80 5.12
C ALA A 229 -10.84 35.29 4.85
N HIS A 230 -10.00 34.96 3.89
CA HIS A 230 -9.72 33.55 3.52
C HIS A 230 -8.22 33.35 3.46
N ILE A 231 -7.67 32.56 4.41
CA ILE A 231 -6.27 32.13 4.40
C ILE A 231 -6.21 30.62 4.44
N GLY A 232 -5.57 30.02 3.47
CA GLY A 232 -5.37 28.58 3.43
C GLY A 232 -5.47 27.98 2.03
N VAL A 233 -5.95 26.75 1.97
CA VAL A 233 -6.06 25.96 0.75
C VAL A 233 -7.48 25.93 0.21
N ASP A 234 -7.64 25.77 -1.09
CA ASP A 234 -8.91 25.34 -1.64
C ASP A 234 -9.12 23.87 -1.25
N VAL A 235 -10.01 23.66 -0.29
CA VAL A 235 -10.27 22.31 0.28
C VAL A 235 -10.71 21.33 -0.78
N MET A 236 -11.57 21.75 -1.72
CA MET A 236 -12.09 20.86 -2.74
C MET A 236 -11.02 20.48 -3.77
N ALA A 237 -10.29 21.48 -4.27
CA ALA A 237 -9.20 21.26 -5.22
C ALA A 237 -8.07 20.39 -4.60
N SER A 238 -7.64 20.72 -3.39
CA SER A 238 -6.56 20.02 -2.68
C SER A 238 -6.95 18.59 -2.34
N THR A 239 -8.16 18.37 -1.83
CA THR A 239 -8.66 17.00 -1.57
C THR A 239 -8.79 16.19 -2.84
N ARG A 240 -9.27 16.80 -3.93
CA ARG A 240 -9.39 16.10 -5.22
C ARG A 240 -8.03 15.64 -5.72
N VAL A 241 -7.02 16.50 -5.66
CA VAL A 241 -5.67 16.14 -6.11
C VAL A 241 -5.09 15.00 -5.26
N VAL A 242 -5.14 15.12 -3.94
CA VAL A 242 -4.62 14.10 -3.02
C VAL A 242 -5.42 12.79 -3.14
N GLY A 243 -6.74 12.85 -3.04
CA GLY A 243 -7.61 11.68 -3.02
C GLY A 243 -7.62 10.93 -4.35
N HIS A 244 -7.74 11.65 -5.47
CA HIS A 244 -7.77 11.02 -6.80
C HIS A 244 -6.42 10.36 -7.15
N SER A 245 -5.30 11.07 -6.94
CA SER A 245 -3.97 10.52 -7.19
C SER A 245 -3.68 9.31 -6.30
N THR A 246 -4.08 9.35 -5.03
CA THR A 246 -3.94 8.21 -4.10
C THR A 246 -4.79 7.02 -4.55
N ALA A 247 -6.04 7.24 -4.93
CA ALA A 247 -6.92 6.18 -5.41
C ALA A 247 -6.38 5.54 -6.68
N LEU A 248 -5.89 6.34 -7.63
CA LEU A 248 -5.22 5.83 -8.83
C LEU A 248 -3.96 5.03 -8.51
N GLY A 249 -3.13 5.51 -7.57
CA GLY A 249 -1.91 4.80 -7.14
C GLY A 249 -2.22 3.45 -6.51
N LEU A 250 -3.21 3.38 -5.61
CA LEU A 250 -3.64 2.13 -4.99
C LEU A 250 -4.26 1.17 -6.02
N THR A 251 -5.05 1.68 -6.95
CA THR A 251 -5.63 0.87 -8.04
C THR A 251 -4.52 0.32 -8.95
N ALA A 252 -3.54 1.15 -9.31
CA ALA A 252 -2.38 0.72 -10.08
C ALA A 252 -1.57 -0.36 -9.34
N ALA A 253 -1.36 -0.22 -8.03
CA ALA A 253 -0.70 -1.24 -7.20
C ALA A 253 -1.46 -2.57 -7.24
N TRP A 254 -2.78 -2.52 -7.12
CA TRP A 254 -3.61 -3.73 -7.18
C TRP A 254 -3.56 -4.41 -8.55
N LEU A 255 -3.66 -3.63 -9.64
CA LEU A 255 -3.54 -4.15 -11.00
C LEU A 255 -2.16 -4.76 -11.27
N LEU A 256 -1.09 -4.09 -10.84
CA LEU A 256 0.28 -4.60 -10.97
C LEU A 256 0.48 -5.89 -10.18
N ALA A 257 -0.08 -5.99 -8.99
CA ALA A 257 -0.05 -7.23 -8.20
C ALA A 257 -0.81 -8.35 -8.90
N LEU A 258 -1.98 -8.07 -9.47
CA LEU A 258 -2.80 -9.02 -10.21
C LEU A 258 -2.06 -9.53 -11.46
N ILE A 259 -1.48 -8.60 -12.25
CA ILE A 259 -0.68 -8.95 -13.44
C ILE A 259 0.55 -9.77 -13.03
N GLY A 260 1.26 -9.36 -11.96
CA GLY A 260 2.41 -10.10 -11.45
C GLY A 260 2.07 -11.53 -11.07
N ILE A 261 0.97 -11.75 -10.37
CA ILE A 261 0.49 -13.11 -10.02
C ILE A 261 0.08 -13.88 -11.27
N ALA A 262 -0.64 -13.24 -12.20
CA ALA A 262 -1.07 -13.87 -13.46
C ALA A 262 0.10 -14.28 -14.36
N LEU A 263 1.21 -13.54 -14.35
CA LEU A 263 2.42 -13.89 -15.11
C LEU A 263 3.24 -14.99 -14.43
N VAL A 264 3.37 -14.95 -13.12
CA VAL A 264 4.15 -15.96 -12.37
C VAL A 264 3.46 -17.31 -12.39
N PHE A 265 2.13 -17.35 -12.38
CA PHE A 265 1.37 -18.60 -12.36
C PHE A 265 1.69 -19.56 -13.53
N PRO A 266 1.61 -19.14 -14.82
CA PRO A 266 1.90 -20.04 -15.94
C PRO A 266 3.39 -20.44 -15.99
N ILE A 267 4.30 -19.55 -15.57
CA ILE A 267 5.75 -19.83 -15.54
C ILE A 267 6.04 -20.94 -14.52
N VAL A 268 5.52 -20.83 -13.31
CA VAL A 268 5.69 -21.85 -12.26
C VAL A 268 5.06 -23.17 -12.69
N TRP A 269 3.85 -23.14 -13.25
CA TRP A 269 3.17 -24.33 -13.76
C TRP A 269 3.97 -25.01 -14.89
N LEU A 270 4.52 -24.24 -15.82
CA LEU A 270 5.32 -24.78 -16.93
C LEU A 270 6.62 -25.42 -16.43
N VAL A 271 7.31 -24.76 -15.50
CA VAL A 271 8.55 -25.30 -14.90
C VAL A 271 8.28 -26.61 -14.16
N GLU A 272 7.17 -26.71 -13.42
CA GLU A 272 6.78 -27.94 -12.73
C GLU A 272 6.46 -29.05 -13.73
N ARG A 273 5.71 -28.76 -14.78
CA ARG A 273 5.37 -29.76 -15.81
C ARG A 273 6.62 -30.31 -16.51
N ILE A 274 7.62 -29.46 -16.77
CA ILE A 274 8.91 -29.89 -17.32
C ILE A 274 9.67 -30.76 -16.32
N LYS A 275 9.63 -30.44 -15.03
CA LYS A 275 10.30 -31.20 -13.98
C LYS A 275 9.66 -32.55 -13.77
N ASP A 276 8.33 -32.65 -13.74
CA ASP A 276 7.59 -33.91 -13.62
C ASP A 276 7.84 -34.81 -14.83
N SER A 277 7.87 -34.27 -16.05
CA SER A 277 8.21 -35.00 -17.26
C SER A 277 9.63 -35.60 -17.20
N ARG A 278 10.59 -34.90 -16.63
CA ARG A 278 11.97 -35.38 -16.42
C ARG A 278 12.04 -36.49 -15.37
N THR A 279 11.29 -36.33 -14.26
CA THR A 279 11.27 -37.33 -13.18
C THR A 279 10.62 -38.63 -13.66
N THR A 280 9.52 -38.55 -14.40
CA THR A 280 8.84 -39.73 -14.98
C THR A 280 9.76 -40.46 -15.98
N ALA A 281 10.49 -39.71 -16.82
CA ALA A 281 11.45 -40.30 -17.77
C ALA A 281 12.62 -41.01 -17.07
N THR A 282 13.09 -40.48 -15.93
CA THR A 282 14.18 -41.10 -15.15
C THR A 282 13.69 -42.35 -14.42
N THR A 283 12.48 -42.33 -13.84
CA THR A 283 11.88 -43.48 -13.15
C THR A 283 11.58 -44.63 -14.13
N SER A 284 11.09 -44.31 -15.34
CA SER A 284 10.85 -45.26 -16.40
C SER A 284 12.16 -45.96 -16.85
N LYS A 285 13.25 -45.20 -17.04
CA LYS A 285 14.57 -45.80 -17.37
C LYS A 285 15.09 -46.67 -16.25
N THR A 286 14.94 -46.31 -14.99
CA THR A 286 15.40 -47.11 -13.85
C THR A 286 14.59 -48.38 -13.71
N ALA A 287 13.26 -48.36 -13.92
CA ALA A 287 12.39 -49.53 -13.91
C ALA A 287 12.75 -50.49 -15.02
N THR A 288 13.00 -50.02 -16.26
CA THR A 288 13.39 -50.84 -17.39
C THR A 288 14.75 -51.49 -17.16
N VAL A 289 15.72 -50.82 -16.59
CA VAL A 289 17.04 -51.38 -16.23
C VAL A 289 16.92 -52.45 -15.14
N HIS A 290 16.10 -52.24 -14.12
CA HIS A 290 15.86 -53.25 -13.07
C HIS A 290 15.16 -54.50 -13.61
N GLN A 291 14.18 -54.32 -14.50
CA GLN A 291 13.46 -55.45 -15.13
C GLN A 291 14.38 -56.24 -16.08
N ALA A 292 15.20 -55.56 -16.87
CA ALA A 292 16.21 -56.21 -17.71
C ALA A 292 17.26 -57.00 -16.87
N ARG A 293 17.67 -56.43 -15.71
CA ARG A 293 18.62 -57.12 -14.81
C ARG A 293 18.00 -58.31 -14.09
N PHE A 294 16.69 -58.24 -13.78
CA PHE A 294 15.95 -59.34 -13.17
C PHE A 294 15.77 -60.51 -14.17
N LEU A 295 15.47 -60.19 -15.43
CA LEU A 295 15.36 -61.18 -16.50
C LEU A 295 16.71 -61.83 -16.86
N ALA A 296 17.82 -61.09 -16.74
CA ALA A 296 19.17 -61.59 -16.97
C ALA A 296 19.73 -62.41 -15.81
N SER A 297 19.10 -62.44 -14.64
CA SER A 297 19.51 -63.21 -13.46
C SER A 297 18.69 -64.46 -13.22
N GLN A 298 17.75 -64.84 -14.10
CA GLN A 298 17.10 -66.15 -14.04
C GLN A 298 18.04 -67.17 -14.63
N PRO A 299 18.38 -68.26 -13.89
CA PRO A 299 19.16 -69.38 -14.42
C PRO A 299 18.36 -70.07 -15.54
N GLN A 300 19.00 -70.33 -16.68
CA GLN A 300 18.48 -71.23 -17.68
C GLN A 300 18.43 -72.66 -17.06
N GLU A 301 17.26 -73.02 -16.60
CA GLU A 301 16.99 -74.43 -16.31
C GLU A 301 17.00 -75.22 -17.64
N SER A 302 18.00 -76.07 -17.75
CA SER A 302 18.32 -76.97 -18.84
C SER A 302 17.11 -77.78 -19.23
N LYS A 303 16.76 -77.69 -20.51
CA LYS A 303 16.08 -78.78 -21.23
C LYS A 303 17.06 -79.86 -21.42
N GLU A 304 16.99 -80.90 -20.61
CA GLU A 304 17.44 -82.24 -21.00
C GLU A 304 16.61 -83.27 -20.24
N GLU A 305 16.16 -84.24 -21.06
CA GLU A 305 15.75 -85.61 -20.69
C GLU A 305 14.33 -85.85 -20.13
N GLN A 306 13.42 -86.24 -20.98
CA GLN A 306 12.90 -87.61 -20.88
C GLN A 306 11.98 -87.94 -22.08
N ASP A 307 12.61 -88.67 -23.02
CA ASP A 307 11.93 -89.57 -23.90
C ASP A 307 11.73 -90.88 -23.11
N ASP A 308 10.64 -91.55 -23.26
CA ASP A 308 10.31 -92.94 -23.21
C ASP A 308 9.17 -93.34 -22.24
N LYS A 309 8.26 -94.08 -22.90
CA LYS A 309 7.37 -95.14 -22.46
C LYS A 309 5.92 -94.91 -22.06
N HIS A 310 5.14 -95.38 -23.06
CA HIS A 310 4.07 -96.40 -22.97
C HIS A 310 2.71 -96.09 -22.39
N GLU A 311 1.79 -96.13 -23.30
CA GLU A 311 0.42 -96.63 -23.47
C GLU A 311 -0.11 -97.56 -22.33
N PRO A 312 -1.40 -97.95 -22.40
CA PRO A 312 -2.66 -97.27 -22.09
C PRO A 312 -3.46 -98.02 -20.99
N THR A 313 -4.59 -97.61 -20.61
CA THR A 313 -5.87 -98.30 -20.40
C THR A 313 -6.83 -97.45 -19.55
N ASP A 314 -7.88 -97.08 -20.14
CA ASP A 314 -9.27 -97.56 -20.03
C ASP A 314 -10.02 -97.30 -18.72
N THR A 315 -11.22 -96.95 -18.97
CA THR A 315 -12.49 -97.09 -18.23
C THR A 315 -12.94 -95.95 -17.26
N SER A 316 -13.92 -95.34 -17.77
CA SER A 316 -15.32 -95.32 -17.36
C SER A 316 -15.67 -94.56 -16.05
N SER A 317 -16.57 -93.79 -16.23
CA SER A 317 -17.95 -93.68 -15.70
C SER A 317 -18.22 -92.59 -14.71
N THR A 318 -19.16 -91.80 -15.15
CA THR A 318 -20.46 -91.52 -14.49
C THR A 318 -20.49 -90.70 -13.25
N GLY A 319 -21.25 -89.68 -13.36
CA GLY A 319 -22.19 -89.30 -12.29
C GLY A 319 -22.24 -87.77 -11.91
N LEU A 320 -23.10 -87.11 -12.52
CA LEU A 320 -24.32 -86.51 -11.98
C LEU A 320 -24.21 -85.77 -10.63
N GLY A 321 -24.67 -84.54 -10.70
CA GLY A 321 -25.59 -84.06 -9.70
C GLY A 321 -25.32 -82.64 -9.11
N LEU A 322 -25.96 -81.70 -9.70
CA LEU A 322 -26.90 -80.77 -9.05
C LEU A 322 -26.65 -80.34 -7.57
N SER A 323 -26.35 -79.13 -7.31
CA SER A 323 -27.31 -78.06 -6.89
C SER A 323 -26.60 -76.69 -6.74
#